data_d9ffea2b054f6898a76903dfc0c7a735
#
_entry.id   d9ffea2b054f6898a76903dfc0c7a735
#
_cell.length_a   1.000
_cell.length_b   1.000
_cell.length_c   1.000
_cell.angle_alpha   90.00
_cell.angle_beta   90.00
_cell.angle_gamma   90.00
#
_symmetry.space_group_name_H-M   'P 1'
#
loop_
_entity.id
_entity.type
_entity.pdbx_description
1 polymer ?
#
loop_
_entity_poly.entity_id
_entity_poly.type
_entity_poly.pdbx_seq_one_letter_code
_entity_poly.pdbx_strand_id
1 'polypeptide(L)'
;MANNVCSAVEYFRKLGGNVGVAGLVINKDDGSGEAAAFAKAVDIPVLASIPQDDDLRKKSANYQIVGTSKSQWGDLFTELAEAVAGAPPMRPTPLDSDGLLNLFDSKDTGADFTLVPATDVDMRGKNAKPKVSLEVVYDEA
;
A
#
# COMPACT_ATOMS: atom_id res chain seq x y z
N MET A 1 -1.36 -6.21 -0.01
CA MET A 1 -1.24 -6.04 1.47
C MET A 1 -2.37 -5.19 2.03
N ALA A 2 -2.56 -3.95 1.58
CA ALA A 2 -3.63 -3.06 2.10
C ALA A 2 -5.04 -3.68 2.03
N ASN A 3 -5.35 -4.37 0.93
CA ASN A 3 -6.64 -5.07 0.80
C ASN A 3 -6.84 -6.16 1.86
N ASN A 4 -5.78 -6.84 2.27
CA ASN A 4 -5.85 -7.84 3.34
C ASN A 4 -6.19 -7.21 4.69
N VAL A 5 -5.69 -6.01 4.95
CA VAL A 5 -6.06 -5.25 6.14
C VAL A 5 -7.53 -4.87 6.11
N CYS A 6 -8.03 -4.39 4.97
CA CYS A 6 -9.45 -4.09 4.78
C CYS A 6 -10.33 -5.33 5.00
N SER A 7 -9.91 -6.48 4.47
CA SER A 7 -10.62 -7.76 4.66
C SER A 7 -10.63 -8.19 6.13
N ALA A 8 -9.52 -8.04 6.83
CA ALA A 8 -9.42 -8.36 8.25
C ALA A 8 -10.31 -7.46 9.10
N VAL A 9 -10.32 -6.16 8.83
CA VAL A 9 -11.22 -5.21 9.52
C VAL A 9 -12.67 -5.58 9.31
N GLU A 10 -13.07 -5.89 8.09
CA GLU A 10 -14.45 -6.30 7.79
C GLU A 10 -14.81 -7.61 8.49
N TYR A 11 -13.90 -8.58 8.55
CA TYR A 11 -14.07 -9.81 9.28
C TYR A 11 -14.34 -9.56 10.77
N PHE A 12 -13.50 -8.75 11.42
CA PHE A 12 -13.70 -8.43 12.84
C PHE A 12 -14.97 -7.63 13.10
N ARG A 13 -15.37 -6.77 12.18
CA ARG A 13 -16.68 -6.07 12.29
C ARG A 13 -17.85 -7.04 12.26
N LYS A 14 -17.79 -8.05 11.40
CA LYS A 14 -18.83 -9.12 11.34
C LYS A 14 -18.93 -9.92 12.63
N LEU A 15 -17.84 -10.02 13.38
CA LEU A 15 -17.81 -10.63 14.70
C LEU A 15 -18.26 -9.68 15.83
N GLY A 16 -18.72 -8.48 15.50
CA GLY A 16 -19.17 -7.49 16.48
C GLY A 16 -18.07 -6.57 17.00
N GLY A 17 -16.87 -6.62 16.44
CA GLY A 17 -15.78 -5.72 16.79
C GLY A 17 -16.02 -4.29 16.33
N ASN A 18 -15.74 -3.32 17.19
CA ASN A 18 -15.77 -1.90 16.84
C ASN A 18 -14.41 -1.43 16.33
N VAL A 19 -14.09 -1.84 15.11
CA VAL A 19 -12.83 -1.52 14.42
C VAL A 19 -13.11 -0.87 13.08
N GLY A 20 -12.17 -0.06 12.60
CA GLY A 20 -12.27 0.62 11.31
C GLY A 20 -10.89 0.94 10.75
N VAL A 21 -10.87 1.51 9.56
CA VAL A 21 -9.67 2.02 8.90
C VAL A 21 -9.78 3.53 8.88
N ALA A 22 -8.80 4.23 9.43
CA ALA A 22 -8.78 5.69 9.41
C ALA A 22 -8.54 6.23 7.98
N GLY A 23 -7.71 5.55 7.22
CA GLY A 23 -7.37 5.91 5.85
C GLY A 23 -6.09 5.25 5.38
N LEU A 24 -5.64 5.66 4.22
CA LEU A 24 -4.41 5.18 3.59
C LEU A 24 -3.34 6.27 3.64
N VAL A 25 -2.14 5.92 4.01
CA VAL A 25 -0.94 6.75 3.82
C VAL A 25 -0.12 6.12 2.68
N ILE A 26 0.11 6.90 1.64
CA ILE A 26 0.91 6.47 0.50
C ILE A 26 2.36 6.84 0.80
N ASN A 27 3.23 5.85 0.84
CA ASN A 27 4.67 6.06 1.00
C ASN A 27 5.40 5.78 -0.31
N LYS A 28 6.45 6.52 -0.57
CA LYS A 28 7.22 6.45 -1.82
C LYS A 28 6.32 6.65 -3.05
N ASP A 29 5.46 7.65 -2.99
CA ASP A 29 4.55 7.96 -4.08
C ASP A 29 5.35 8.36 -5.33
N ASP A 30 5.20 7.57 -6.37
CA ASP A 30 5.84 7.78 -7.67
C ASP A 30 4.97 8.59 -8.66
N GLY A 31 3.79 9.00 -8.22
CA GLY A 31 2.82 9.73 -9.03
C GLY A 31 1.97 8.85 -9.96
N SER A 32 2.06 7.53 -9.89
CA SER A 32 1.27 6.61 -10.72
C SER A 32 -0.24 6.69 -10.42
N GLY A 33 -0.59 7.08 -9.20
CA GLY A 33 -1.98 7.17 -8.75
C GLY A 33 -2.64 5.82 -8.45
N GLU A 34 -1.91 4.72 -8.50
CA GLU A 34 -2.45 3.37 -8.24
C GLU A 34 -2.98 3.22 -6.82
N ALA A 35 -2.21 3.68 -5.84
CA ALA A 35 -2.60 3.60 -4.43
C ALA A 35 -3.84 4.47 -4.14
N ALA A 36 -3.96 5.64 -4.76
CA ALA A 36 -5.12 6.50 -4.65
C ALA A 36 -6.37 5.86 -5.29
N ALA A 37 -6.20 5.20 -6.43
CA ALA A 37 -7.29 4.46 -7.07
C ALA A 37 -7.76 3.28 -6.21
N PHE A 38 -6.83 2.57 -5.58
CA PHE A 38 -7.17 1.52 -4.62
C PHE A 38 -7.97 2.09 -3.44
N ALA A 39 -7.50 3.17 -2.82
CA ALA A 39 -8.19 3.80 -1.70
C ALA A 39 -9.64 4.18 -2.06
N LYS A 40 -9.84 4.74 -3.25
CA LYS A 40 -11.17 5.07 -3.77
C LYS A 40 -12.03 3.82 -3.97
N ALA A 41 -11.46 2.74 -4.49
CA ALA A 41 -12.18 1.50 -4.76
C ALA A 41 -12.64 0.79 -3.48
N VAL A 42 -11.88 0.90 -2.39
CA VAL A 42 -12.23 0.33 -1.08
C VAL A 42 -12.94 1.31 -0.15
N ASP A 43 -13.24 2.50 -0.63
CA ASP A 43 -13.97 3.56 0.08
C ASP A 43 -13.29 4.04 1.37
N ILE A 44 -11.99 4.25 1.30
CA ILE A 44 -11.19 4.85 2.38
C ILE A 44 -10.48 6.11 1.89
N PRO A 45 -10.31 7.14 2.75
CA PRO A 45 -9.59 8.35 2.36
C PRO A 45 -8.08 8.13 2.27
N VAL A 46 -7.42 8.91 1.43
CA VAL A 46 -5.96 9.08 1.48
C VAL A 46 -5.66 10.21 2.46
N LEU A 47 -4.97 9.90 3.55
CA LEU A 47 -4.64 10.87 4.60
C LEU A 47 -3.41 11.69 4.26
N ALA A 48 -2.44 11.06 3.63
CA ALA A 48 -1.23 11.72 3.18
C ALA A 48 -0.55 10.94 2.07
N SER A 49 0.24 11.63 1.26
CA SER A 49 1.12 11.05 0.27
C SER A 49 2.54 11.56 0.52
N ILE A 50 3.45 10.62 0.76
CA ILE A 50 4.88 10.90 0.97
C ILE A 50 5.59 10.58 -0.34
N PRO A 51 6.19 11.58 -1.00
CA PRO A 51 6.79 11.37 -2.30
C PRO A 51 8.00 10.45 -2.24
N GLN A 52 8.30 9.79 -3.34
CA GLN A 52 9.59 9.15 -3.54
C GLN A 52 10.63 10.23 -3.79
N ASP A 53 11.47 10.48 -2.80
CA ASP A 53 12.44 11.57 -2.80
C ASP A 53 13.81 11.11 -2.28
N ASP A 54 14.86 11.54 -2.96
CA ASP A 54 16.22 11.17 -2.62
C ASP A 54 16.71 11.76 -1.30
N ASP A 55 16.23 12.94 -0.94
CA ASP A 55 16.60 13.56 0.35
C ASP A 55 15.99 12.77 1.51
N LEU A 56 14.72 12.38 1.39
CA LEU A 56 14.08 11.49 2.37
C LEU A 56 14.84 10.17 2.50
N ARG A 57 15.20 9.57 1.38
CA ARG A 57 15.94 8.31 1.36
C ARG A 57 17.30 8.44 2.03
N LYS A 58 18.06 9.48 1.70
CA LYS A 58 19.40 9.72 2.27
C LYS A 58 19.33 9.99 3.77
N LYS A 59 18.38 10.82 4.21
CA LYS A 59 18.19 11.12 5.64
C LYS A 59 17.84 9.87 6.42
N SER A 60 16.90 9.07 5.90
CA SER A 60 16.52 7.82 6.53
C SER A 60 17.69 6.82 6.61
N ALA A 61 18.47 6.69 5.54
CA ALA A 61 19.67 5.84 5.52
C ALA A 61 20.74 6.29 6.52
N ASN A 62 20.79 7.57 6.85
CA ASN A 62 21.68 8.15 7.85
C ASN A 62 21.07 8.21 9.26
N TYR A 63 19.97 7.51 9.49
CA TYR A 63 19.26 7.47 10.77
C TYR A 63 18.81 8.85 11.28
N GLN A 64 18.56 9.78 10.37
CA GLN A 64 18.05 11.11 10.70
C GLN A 64 16.53 11.08 10.81
N ILE A 65 15.99 11.74 11.81
CA ILE A 65 14.54 11.88 11.97
C ILE A 65 14.03 12.94 10.98
N VAL A 66 13.36 12.50 9.92
CA VAL A 66 12.90 13.38 8.85
C VAL A 66 11.67 14.22 9.22
N GLY A 67 10.88 13.76 10.18
CA GLY A 67 9.64 14.42 10.61
C GLY A 67 9.82 15.54 11.63
N THR A 68 11.06 15.99 11.90
CA THR A 68 11.30 17.09 12.82
C THR A 68 10.84 18.44 12.23
N SER A 69 10.36 19.33 13.10
CA SER A 69 9.90 20.67 12.68
C SER A 69 10.97 21.52 11.97
N LYS A 70 12.22 21.16 12.10
CA LYS A 70 13.34 21.87 11.47
C LYS A 70 13.69 21.33 10.08
N SER A 71 13.08 20.23 9.64
CA SER A 71 13.31 19.69 8.30
C SER A 71 12.31 20.25 7.31
N GLN A 72 12.67 20.25 6.02
CA GLN A 72 11.73 20.59 4.95
C GLN A 72 10.51 19.67 4.90
N TRP A 73 10.58 18.51 5.54
CA TRP A 73 9.52 17.51 5.62
C TRP A 73 8.66 17.65 6.88
N GLY A 74 9.03 18.58 7.79
CA GLY A 74 8.34 18.74 9.07
C GLY A 74 6.86 19.03 8.91
N ASP A 75 6.49 19.91 8.00
CA ASP A 75 5.08 20.27 7.75
C ASP A 75 4.28 19.06 7.22
N LEU A 76 4.85 18.30 6.30
CA LEU A 76 4.22 17.08 5.76
C LEU A 76 3.88 16.08 6.87
N PHE A 77 4.83 15.82 7.77
CA PHE A 77 4.61 14.87 8.86
C PHE A 77 3.71 15.43 9.97
N THR A 78 3.70 16.73 10.17
CA THR A 78 2.75 17.40 11.07
C THR A 78 1.33 17.27 10.52
N GLU A 79 1.11 17.57 9.26
CA GLU A 79 -0.19 17.41 8.59
C GLU A 79 -0.66 15.95 8.62
N LEU A 80 0.26 15.00 8.41
CA LEU A 80 -0.04 13.58 8.54
C LEU A 80 -0.51 13.23 9.95
N ALA A 81 0.19 13.70 10.98
CA ALA A 81 -0.18 13.45 12.36
C ALA A 81 -1.56 14.01 12.70
N GLU A 82 -1.85 15.22 12.26
CA GLU A 82 -3.16 15.87 12.42
C GLU A 82 -4.26 15.11 11.67
N ALA A 83 -4.00 14.69 10.44
CA ALA A 83 -4.94 13.91 9.66
C ALA A 83 -5.27 12.57 10.32
N VAL A 84 -4.27 11.87 10.85
CA VAL A 84 -4.46 10.60 11.57
C VAL A 84 -5.25 10.82 12.86
N ALA A 85 -4.91 11.87 13.63
CA ALA A 85 -5.58 12.16 14.91
C ALA A 85 -7.06 12.55 14.71
N GLY A 86 -7.38 13.22 13.61
CA GLY A 86 -8.74 13.69 13.30
C GLY A 86 -9.57 12.71 12.46
N ALA A 87 -8.97 11.65 11.94
CA ALA A 87 -9.67 10.73 11.04
C ALA A 87 -10.64 9.81 11.80
N PRO A 88 -11.92 9.77 11.41
CA PRO A 88 -12.85 8.79 11.97
C PRO A 88 -12.52 7.39 11.43
N PRO A 89 -12.80 6.34 12.21
CA PRO A 89 -12.69 4.97 11.70
C PRO A 89 -13.74 4.72 10.62
N MET A 90 -13.29 4.38 9.44
CA MET A 90 -14.14 4.10 8.28
C MET A 90 -14.32 2.58 8.12
N ARG A 91 -15.47 2.20 7.54
CA ARG A 91 -15.70 0.82 7.14
C ARG A 91 -15.20 0.63 5.70
N PRO A 92 -14.13 -0.14 5.50
CA PRO A 92 -13.62 -0.39 4.16
C PRO A 92 -14.52 -1.38 3.40
N THR A 93 -14.47 -1.31 2.08
CA THR A 93 -15.09 -2.29 1.18
C THR A 93 -13.98 -3.08 0.50
N PRO A 94 -13.50 -4.19 1.07
CA PRO A 94 -12.39 -4.94 0.47
C PRO A 94 -12.77 -5.48 -0.90
N LEU A 95 -11.77 -5.52 -1.79
CA LEU A 95 -11.93 -6.06 -3.14
C LEU A 95 -11.65 -7.56 -3.13
N ASP A 96 -12.37 -8.30 -3.96
CA ASP A 96 -12.03 -9.67 -4.31
C ASP A 96 -10.90 -9.70 -5.35
N SER A 97 -10.46 -10.90 -5.73
CA SER A 97 -9.37 -11.07 -6.69
C SER A 97 -9.69 -10.44 -8.04
N ASP A 98 -10.92 -10.56 -8.51
CA ASP A 98 -11.36 -9.99 -9.78
C ASP A 98 -11.42 -8.46 -9.71
N GLY A 99 -11.89 -7.91 -8.60
CA GLY A 99 -11.91 -6.47 -8.35
C GLY A 99 -10.50 -5.86 -8.33
N LEU A 100 -9.54 -6.56 -7.72
CA LEU A 100 -8.12 -6.13 -7.71
C LEU A 100 -7.52 -6.18 -9.12
N LEU A 101 -7.74 -7.25 -9.86
CA LEU A 101 -7.26 -7.38 -11.25
C LEU A 101 -7.84 -6.27 -12.12
N ASN A 102 -9.14 -6.06 -12.09
CA ASN A 102 -9.81 -5.03 -12.87
C ASN A 102 -9.32 -3.62 -12.53
N LEU A 103 -9.00 -3.37 -11.28
CA LEU A 103 -8.49 -2.07 -10.84
C LEU A 103 -7.14 -1.74 -11.48
N PHE A 104 -6.26 -2.75 -11.59
CA PHE A 104 -4.93 -2.57 -12.16
C PHE A 104 -4.93 -2.68 -13.68
N ASP A 105 -5.70 -3.60 -14.27
CA ASP A 105 -5.82 -3.76 -15.73
C ASP A 105 -6.41 -2.53 -16.41
N SER A 106 -7.35 -1.85 -15.78
CA SER A 106 -7.97 -0.67 -16.38
C SER A 106 -7.02 0.54 -16.51
N LYS A 107 -5.88 0.50 -15.85
CA LYS A 107 -4.83 1.52 -15.92
C LYS A 107 -3.68 1.16 -16.82
N ASP A 108 -3.57 -0.11 -17.16
CA ASP A 108 -2.46 -0.62 -17.92
C ASP A 108 -2.76 -0.63 -19.42
N THR A 109 -2.66 0.55 -20.00
CA THR A 109 -2.66 0.68 -21.46
C THR A 109 -1.28 0.45 -22.07
N GLY A 110 -0.28 -0.01 -21.31
CA GLY A 110 1.07 -0.07 -21.84
C GLY A 110 2.07 -1.01 -21.18
N ALA A 111 1.80 -1.56 -20.04
CA ALA A 111 2.70 -2.53 -19.42
C ALA A 111 2.13 -3.95 -19.62
N ASP A 112 2.84 -4.72 -20.39
CA ASP A 112 2.58 -6.12 -20.60
C ASP A 112 2.93 -6.91 -19.34
N PHE A 113 2.09 -6.78 -18.31
CA PHE A 113 2.10 -7.72 -17.21
C PHE A 113 1.48 -9.01 -17.68
N THR A 114 2.25 -9.81 -18.39
CA THR A 114 1.99 -11.22 -18.45
C THR A 114 2.08 -11.73 -17.01
N LEU A 115 0.95 -11.76 -16.33
CA LEU A 115 0.78 -12.65 -15.20
C LEU A 115 1.04 -14.05 -15.79
N VAL A 116 2.26 -14.52 -15.60
CA VAL A 116 2.57 -15.92 -15.86
C VAL A 116 1.65 -16.69 -14.92
N PRO A 117 0.66 -17.42 -15.45
CA PRO A 117 -0.24 -18.18 -14.60
C PRO A 117 0.61 -19.08 -13.71
N ALA A 118 0.20 -19.28 -12.49
CA ALA A 118 0.90 -20.17 -11.55
C ALA A 118 1.09 -21.59 -12.13
N THR A 119 0.36 -21.94 -13.17
CA THR A 119 0.50 -23.16 -13.98
C THR A 119 1.78 -23.21 -14.81
N ASP A 120 2.43 -22.08 -15.07
CA ASP A 120 3.73 -22.03 -15.76
C ASP A 120 4.92 -22.10 -14.80
N VAL A 121 4.68 -22.19 -13.52
CA VAL A 121 5.67 -22.67 -12.58
C VAL A 121 5.94 -24.11 -12.99
N ASP A 122 7.11 -24.37 -13.56
CA ASP A 122 7.50 -25.70 -13.99
C ASP A 122 7.58 -26.63 -12.77
N MET A 123 6.47 -27.23 -12.46
CA MET A 123 6.37 -28.24 -11.40
C MET A 123 7.04 -29.56 -11.78
N ARG A 124 7.58 -29.64 -13.00
CA ARG A 124 8.29 -30.83 -13.49
C ARG A 124 9.72 -30.91 -13.05
N GLY A 125 10.27 -29.82 -12.59
CA GLY A 125 11.58 -29.83 -11.95
C GLY A 125 11.49 -30.40 -10.56
N LYS A 126 11.86 -31.64 -10.37
CA LYS A 126 11.95 -32.27 -9.04
C LYS A 126 12.86 -31.51 -8.06
N ASN A 127 13.50 -30.47 -8.50
CA ASN A 127 14.40 -29.58 -7.76
C ASN A 127 14.12 -28.09 -8.02
N ALA A 128 12.99 -27.74 -8.59
CA ALA A 128 12.59 -26.35 -8.66
C ALA A 128 12.34 -25.88 -7.22
N LYS A 129 13.37 -25.35 -6.58
CA LYS A 129 13.17 -24.54 -5.40
C LYS A 129 12.23 -23.43 -5.81
N PRO A 130 11.11 -23.23 -5.12
CA PRO A 130 10.28 -22.09 -5.38
C PRO A 130 11.18 -20.87 -5.24
N LYS A 131 11.40 -20.16 -6.34
CA LYS A 131 11.95 -18.81 -6.28
C LYS A 131 10.83 -17.93 -5.74
N VAL A 132 10.56 -18.09 -4.48
CA VAL A 132 9.78 -17.11 -3.77
C VAL A 132 10.76 -15.97 -3.54
N SER A 133 10.71 -14.97 -4.38
CA SER A 133 11.42 -13.73 -4.13
C SER A 133 10.69 -12.97 -3.02
N LEU A 134 10.75 -13.50 -1.82
CA LEU A 134 10.36 -12.80 -0.61
C LEU A 134 11.20 -11.55 -0.39
N GLU A 135 12.32 -11.45 -1.06
CA GLU A 135 13.24 -10.33 -1.06
C GLU A 135 12.60 -9.04 -1.55
N VAL A 136 11.65 -9.11 -2.46
CA VAL A 136 10.95 -7.94 -2.98
C VAL A 136 10.13 -7.23 -1.90
N VAL A 137 9.73 -7.93 -0.85
CA VAL A 137 8.87 -7.38 0.21
C VAL A 137 9.66 -6.55 1.22
N TYR A 138 10.97 -6.73 1.30
CA TYR A 138 11.82 -6.13 2.32
C TYR A 138 12.78 -5.07 1.80
N ASP A 139 12.87 -4.90 0.49
CA ASP A 139 13.80 -3.97 -0.14
C ASP A 139 13.39 -2.50 0.03
N GLU A 140 12.18 -2.26 0.45
CA GLU A 140 11.65 -0.92 0.64
C GLU A 140 11.87 -0.39 2.05
N ALA A 141 12.48 -1.17 2.85
CA ALA A 141 12.81 -0.71 4.19
C ALA A 141 13.77 0.48 4.17
#